data_4282353542311ff96f90f4ead39e0607
#
_entry.id   4282353542311ff96f90f4ead39e0607
#
_cell.length_a   1.000
_cell.length_b   1.000
_cell.length_c   1.000
_cell.angle_alpha   90.00
_cell.angle_beta   90.00
_cell.angle_gamma   90.00
#
_symmetry.space_group_name_H-M   'P 1'
#
loop_
_entity.id
_entity.type
_entity.pdbx_description
1 polymer ?
#
loop_
_entity_poly.entity_id
_entity_poly.type
_entity_poly.pdbx_seq_one_letter_code
_entity_poly.pdbx_strand_id
1 'polypeptide(L)'
;MAISKKNQGLLNLVKRVHGVVENVDIEKHRQSQDQLGALFGQNKAILIKEVDIDGMYAEWLCVNRAHMKKYVILYCHGGGYATGSSLYGRTLTTRLASSTSMDVLSFDYRLSPENPYPAAIEDAMTTWNHLMMFGYGARDVILAGDSAGGNLALALTHQLKKEGRLLPRGIVLLSPWTDMTGSGKSHQTKEGIDPVLNAAYIEGAIENYLGKDYSRELLRD
;
A
#
# COMPACT_ATOMS: atom_id res chain seq x y z
N MET A 1 4.73 29.17 -2.99
CA MET A 1 3.56 29.33 -3.89
C MET A 1 2.29 29.33 -3.05
N ALA A 2 1.36 30.24 -3.28
CA ALA A 2 0.07 30.25 -2.59
C ALA A 2 -0.81 29.09 -3.09
N ILE A 3 -1.43 28.37 -2.17
CA ILE A 3 -2.35 27.26 -2.47
C ILE A 3 -3.62 27.88 -3.10
N SER A 4 -4.12 27.30 -4.19
CA SER A 4 -5.37 27.76 -4.81
C SER A 4 -6.56 27.60 -3.85
N LYS A 5 -7.61 28.42 -3.99
CA LYS A 5 -8.82 28.32 -3.14
C LYS A 5 -9.46 26.93 -3.16
N LYS A 6 -9.44 26.25 -4.33
CA LYS A 6 -9.92 24.87 -4.47
C LYS A 6 -9.08 23.89 -3.64
N ASN A 7 -7.78 24.01 -3.72
CA ASN A 7 -6.87 23.15 -2.97
C ASN A 7 -6.92 23.44 -1.47
N GLN A 8 -7.15 24.70 -1.08
CA GLN A 8 -7.35 25.06 0.33
C GLN A 8 -8.64 24.42 0.90
N GLY A 9 -9.71 24.39 0.12
CA GLY A 9 -10.95 23.72 0.51
C GLY A 9 -10.75 22.21 0.69
N LEU A 10 -10.02 21.57 -0.23
CA LEU A 10 -9.66 20.15 -0.13
C LEU A 10 -8.77 19.89 1.10
N LEU A 11 -7.78 20.71 1.34
CA LEU A 11 -6.89 20.62 2.51
C LEU A 11 -7.67 20.69 3.83
N ASN A 12 -8.62 21.63 3.92
CA ASN A 12 -9.47 21.78 5.10
C ASN A 12 -10.39 20.55 5.30
N LEU A 13 -10.89 19.96 4.21
CA LEU A 13 -11.66 18.72 4.27
C LEU A 13 -10.80 17.56 4.77
N VAL A 14 -9.60 17.39 4.23
CA VAL A 14 -8.66 16.35 4.65
C VAL A 14 -8.32 16.50 6.14
N LYS A 15 -8.01 17.71 6.61
CA LYS A 15 -7.75 17.97 8.04
C LYS A 15 -8.94 17.60 8.94
N ARG A 16 -10.17 17.91 8.51
CA ARG A 16 -11.37 17.54 9.29
C ARG A 16 -11.57 16.05 9.36
N VAL A 17 -11.43 15.36 8.22
CA VAL A 17 -11.57 13.90 8.16
C VAL A 17 -10.49 13.24 9.02
N HIS A 18 -9.25 13.70 8.90
CA HIS A 18 -8.14 13.16 9.70
C HIS A 18 -8.33 13.40 11.20
N GLY A 19 -8.69 14.60 11.63
CA GLY A 19 -8.97 14.89 13.05
C GLY A 19 -10.13 14.08 13.65
N VAL A 20 -11.07 13.62 12.82
CA VAL A 20 -12.12 12.69 13.26
C VAL A 20 -11.55 11.27 13.39
N VAL A 21 -10.63 10.90 12.52
CA VAL A 21 -10.07 9.54 12.44
C VAL A 21 -8.97 9.31 13.49
N GLU A 22 -8.23 10.32 13.88
CA GLU A 22 -7.12 10.24 14.86
C GLU A 22 -7.57 9.71 16.25
N ASN A 23 -8.84 9.87 16.59
CA ASN A 23 -9.43 9.38 17.84
C ASN A 23 -10.36 8.17 17.64
N VAL A 24 -10.36 7.54 16.48
CA VAL A 24 -11.21 6.41 16.17
C VAL A 24 -10.44 5.12 16.43
N ASP A 25 -11.14 4.14 16.98
CA ASP A 25 -10.69 2.76 17.08
C ASP A 25 -10.18 2.26 15.71
N ILE A 26 -9.06 1.54 15.71
CA ILE A 26 -8.37 1.10 14.48
C ILE A 26 -9.30 0.28 13.58
N GLU A 27 -10.17 -0.53 14.17
CA GLU A 27 -11.11 -1.35 13.41
C GLU A 27 -12.16 -0.50 12.69
N LYS A 28 -12.69 0.53 13.38
CA LYS A 28 -13.60 1.50 12.74
C LYS A 28 -12.91 2.29 11.62
N HIS A 29 -11.62 2.56 11.79
CA HIS A 29 -10.83 3.22 10.75
C HIS A 29 -10.70 2.33 9.51
N ARG A 30 -10.36 1.05 9.69
CA ARG A 30 -10.31 0.05 8.62
C ARG A 30 -11.65 -0.01 7.87
N GLN A 31 -12.76 -0.17 8.59
CA GLN A 31 -14.09 -0.22 8.00
C GLN A 31 -14.46 1.05 7.23
N SER A 32 -14.10 2.23 7.74
CA SER A 32 -14.35 3.50 7.05
C SER A 32 -13.55 3.61 5.75
N GLN A 33 -12.32 3.14 5.73
CA GLN A 33 -11.49 3.09 4.52
C GLN A 33 -12.08 2.14 3.48
N ASP A 34 -12.55 0.97 3.89
CA ASP A 34 -13.21 0.00 3.01
C ASP A 34 -14.48 0.55 2.39
N GLN A 35 -15.30 1.28 3.18
CA GLN A 35 -16.48 1.97 2.65
C GLN A 35 -16.11 3.03 1.59
N LEU A 36 -15.02 3.78 1.80
CA LEU A 36 -14.51 4.71 0.79
C LEU A 36 -14.04 3.97 -0.47
N GLY A 37 -13.34 2.85 -0.31
CA GLY A 37 -12.92 1.99 -1.41
C GLY A 37 -14.11 1.44 -2.21
N ALA A 38 -15.15 0.96 -1.53
CA ALA A 38 -16.36 0.48 -2.16
C ALA A 38 -17.10 1.57 -2.93
N LEU A 39 -17.10 2.81 -2.43
CA LEU A 39 -17.79 3.93 -3.05
C LEU A 39 -17.02 4.53 -4.24
N PHE A 40 -15.73 4.78 -4.07
CA PHE A 40 -14.89 5.50 -5.04
C PHE A 40 -14.02 4.61 -5.92
N GLY A 41 -13.89 3.33 -5.56
CA GLY A 41 -13.12 2.34 -6.31
C GLY A 41 -13.87 1.68 -7.47
N GLN A 42 -15.11 2.07 -7.74
CA GLN A 42 -15.90 1.48 -8.81
C GLN A 42 -15.46 1.98 -10.18
N ASN A 43 -15.26 1.06 -11.12
CA ASN A 43 -14.96 1.37 -12.51
C ASN A 43 -15.58 0.28 -13.41
N LYS A 44 -16.57 0.64 -14.20
CA LYS A 44 -17.29 -0.29 -15.11
C LYS A 44 -16.39 -0.96 -16.16
N ALA A 45 -15.22 -0.39 -16.44
CA ALA A 45 -14.26 -0.95 -17.39
C ALA A 45 -13.35 -2.03 -16.72
N ILE A 46 -13.51 -2.29 -15.43
CA ILE A 46 -12.70 -3.25 -14.67
C ILE A 46 -13.60 -4.33 -14.08
N LEU A 47 -13.26 -5.58 -14.32
CA LEU A 47 -13.86 -6.74 -13.66
C LEU A 47 -12.99 -7.09 -12.46
N ILE A 48 -13.59 -7.14 -11.28
CA ILE A 48 -12.91 -7.53 -10.05
C ILE A 48 -13.30 -8.98 -9.75
N LYS A 49 -12.29 -9.82 -9.56
CA LYS A 49 -12.44 -11.22 -9.17
C LYS A 49 -11.72 -11.45 -7.86
N GLU A 50 -12.42 -12.03 -6.91
CA GLU A 50 -11.82 -12.46 -5.65
C GLU A 50 -10.92 -13.67 -5.90
N VAL A 51 -9.79 -13.70 -5.22
CA VAL A 51 -8.79 -14.76 -5.28
C VAL A 51 -8.36 -15.08 -3.85
N ASP A 52 -8.27 -16.35 -3.54
CA ASP A 52 -7.62 -16.83 -2.33
C ASP A 52 -6.16 -17.19 -2.64
N ILE A 53 -5.25 -16.66 -1.86
CA ILE A 53 -3.82 -16.95 -1.96
C ILE A 53 -3.36 -17.50 -0.61
N ASP A 54 -3.38 -18.83 -0.44
CA ASP A 54 -3.02 -19.53 0.79
C ASP A 54 -3.79 -19.02 2.02
N GLY A 55 -5.11 -18.79 1.86
CA GLY A 55 -5.99 -18.25 2.89
C GLY A 55 -5.99 -16.72 3.02
N MET A 56 -5.20 -16.02 2.23
CA MET A 56 -5.19 -14.57 2.16
C MET A 56 -6.12 -14.07 1.06
N TYR A 57 -7.00 -13.14 1.40
CA TYR A 57 -7.87 -12.48 0.43
C TYR A 57 -7.07 -11.63 -0.55
N ALA A 58 -7.40 -11.72 -1.81
CA ALA A 58 -6.81 -10.89 -2.86
C ALA A 58 -7.86 -10.56 -3.95
N GLU A 59 -7.58 -9.54 -4.74
CA GLU A 59 -8.41 -9.12 -5.85
C GLU A 59 -7.62 -9.08 -7.14
N TRP A 60 -8.14 -9.78 -8.15
CA TRP A 60 -7.66 -9.69 -9.51
C TRP A 60 -8.52 -8.70 -10.28
N LEU A 61 -7.96 -7.53 -10.57
CA LEU A 61 -8.62 -6.47 -11.31
C LEU A 61 -8.29 -6.62 -12.80
N CYS A 62 -9.24 -7.15 -13.56
CA CYS A 62 -9.07 -7.42 -14.98
C CYS A 62 -9.63 -6.28 -15.83
N VAL A 63 -8.87 -5.82 -16.81
CA VAL A 63 -9.38 -4.84 -17.78
C VAL A 63 -10.45 -5.50 -18.67
N ASN A 64 -11.66 -4.96 -18.65
CA ASN A 64 -12.81 -5.50 -19.41
C ASN A 64 -12.77 -5.07 -20.88
N ARG A 65 -11.67 -5.36 -21.57
CA ARG A 65 -11.47 -5.20 -23.01
C ARG A 65 -10.31 -6.07 -23.47
N ALA A 66 -10.20 -6.30 -24.76
CA ALA A 66 -9.03 -7.00 -25.31
C ALA A 66 -7.75 -6.21 -24.98
N HIS A 67 -6.81 -6.85 -24.32
CA HIS A 67 -5.53 -6.28 -23.92
C HIS A 67 -4.45 -7.35 -23.80
N MET A 68 -3.19 -6.92 -23.73
CA MET A 68 -2.06 -7.82 -23.58
C MET A 68 -1.95 -8.29 -22.12
N LYS A 69 -2.20 -9.59 -21.90
CA LYS A 69 -2.12 -10.21 -20.56
C LYS A 69 -0.72 -10.65 -20.15
N LYS A 70 0.29 -10.18 -20.84
CA LYS A 70 1.69 -10.54 -20.58
C LYS A 70 2.21 -9.92 -19.28
N TYR A 71 1.74 -8.70 -18.95
CA TYR A 71 2.23 -7.95 -17.81
C TYR A 71 1.14 -7.80 -16.76
N VAL A 72 1.56 -7.82 -15.50
CA VAL A 72 0.68 -7.63 -14.35
C VAL A 72 1.30 -6.61 -13.38
N ILE A 73 0.46 -5.83 -12.74
CA ILE A 73 0.85 -4.99 -11.62
C ILE A 73 0.52 -5.75 -10.33
N LEU A 74 1.52 -6.01 -9.49
CA LEU A 74 1.32 -6.45 -8.12
C LEU A 74 1.30 -5.20 -7.23
N TYR A 75 0.13 -4.95 -6.63
CA TYR A 75 -0.10 -3.74 -5.87
C TYR A 75 -0.14 -4.01 -4.36
N CYS A 76 0.69 -3.28 -3.62
CA CYS A 76 0.72 -3.25 -2.17
C CYS A 76 0.01 -1.98 -1.69
N HIS A 77 -1.08 -2.10 -0.94
CA HIS A 77 -1.84 -0.96 -0.46
C HIS A 77 -1.13 -0.22 0.68
N GLY A 78 -1.40 1.09 0.83
CA GLY A 78 -0.95 1.89 1.95
C GLY A 78 -1.80 1.68 3.22
N GLY A 79 -1.49 2.47 4.26
CA GLY A 79 -2.23 2.42 5.53
C GLY A 79 -1.35 2.21 6.77
N GLY A 80 -0.05 2.56 6.69
CA GLY A 80 0.89 2.49 7.82
C GLY A 80 1.11 1.08 8.36
N TYR A 81 0.90 0.05 7.54
CA TYR A 81 0.86 -1.37 7.91
C TYR A 81 -0.24 -1.76 8.91
N ALA A 82 -1.03 -0.80 9.38
CA ALA A 82 -2.05 -1.00 10.42
C ALA A 82 -3.49 -0.93 9.88
N THR A 83 -3.67 -0.34 8.71
CA THR A 83 -4.97 -0.17 8.03
C THR A 83 -4.83 -0.40 6.53
N GLY A 84 -5.92 -0.24 5.78
CA GLY A 84 -5.97 -0.49 4.36
C GLY A 84 -6.35 -1.94 4.03
N SER A 85 -6.70 -2.15 2.78
CA SER A 85 -7.11 -3.43 2.19
C SER A 85 -7.10 -3.34 0.68
N SER A 86 -7.30 -4.45 -0.02
CA SER A 86 -7.56 -4.47 -1.46
C SER A 86 -8.79 -3.64 -1.82
N LEU A 87 -9.84 -3.70 -0.98
CA LEU A 87 -11.07 -2.94 -1.18
C LEU A 87 -10.81 -1.43 -1.12
N TYR A 88 -10.09 -0.95 -0.11
CA TYR A 88 -9.64 0.44 -0.03
C TYR A 88 -8.73 0.80 -1.23
N GLY A 89 -7.83 -0.09 -1.58
CA GLY A 89 -6.90 0.04 -2.70
C GLY A 89 -7.58 0.21 -4.06
N ARG A 90 -8.87 -0.20 -4.22
CA ARG A 90 -9.62 -0.06 -5.48
C ARG A 90 -9.66 1.38 -5.99
N THR A 91 -9.54 2.37 -5.12
CA THR A 91 -9.45 3.79 -5.51
C THR A 91 -8.28 4.10 -6.43
N LEU A 92 -7.17 3.36 -6.29
CA LEU A 92 -5.98 3.47 -7.13
C LEU A 92 -5.87 2.33 -8.15
N THR A 93 -6.10 1.09 -7.74
CA THR A 93 -5.88 -0.10 -8.58
C THR A 93 -6.78 -0.13 -9.80
N THR A 94 -8.06 0.28 -9.68
CA THR A 94 -8.97 0.38 -10.85
C THR A 94 -8.51 1.44 -11.85
N ARG A 95 -7.92 2.53 -11.36
CA ARG A 95 -7.35 3.58 -12.22
C ARG A 95 -6.06 3.13 -12.88
N LEU A 96 -5.18 2.45 -12.13
CA LEU A 96 -3.96 1.85 -12.68
C LEU A 96 -4.31 0.86 -13.79
N ALA A 97 -5.21 -0.11 -13.54
CA ALA A 97 -5.65 -1.06 -14.54
C ALA A 97 -6.23 -0.37 -15.79
N SER A 98 -7.13 0.58 -15.59
CA SER A 98 -7.80 1.29 -16.70
C SER A 98 -6.82 2.12 -17.53
N SER A 99 -5.88 2.82 -16.89
CA SER A 99 -4.94 3.74 -17.57
C SER A 99 -3.80 3.00 -18.28
N THR A 100 -3.32 1.90 -17.69
CA THR A 100 -2.20 1.13 -18.24
C THR A 100 -2.65 0.02 -19.19
N SER A 101 -3.92 -0.37 -19.15
CA SER A 101 -4.43 -1.59 -19.80
C SER A 101 -3.71 -2.86 -19.34
N MET A 102 -3.25 -2.90 -18.10
CA MET A 102 -2.68 -4.07 -17.43
C MET A 102 -3.59 -4.53 -16.31
N ASP A 103 -3.68 -5.85 -16.12
CA ASP A 103 -4.36 -6.40 -14.96
C ASP A 103 -3.57 -6.07 -13.68
N VAL A 104 -4.28 -5.96 -12.56
CA VAL A 104 -3.70 -5.68 -11.25
C VAL A 104 -4.07 -6.79 -10.28
N LEU A 105 -3.11 -7.32 -9.55
CA LEU A 105 -3.34 -8.16 -8.37
C LEU A 105 -3.08 -7.31 -7.13
N SER A 106 -4.11 -7.14 -6.29
CA SER A 106 -4.06 -6.50 -4.98
C SER A 106 -4.37 -7.53 -3.91
N PHE A 107 -3.74 -7.50 -2.76
CA PHE A 107 -3.86 -8.51 -1.73
C PHE A 107 -3.92 -7.90 -0.33
N ASP A 108 -4.63 -8.58 0.58
CA ASP A 108 -4.80 -8.16 1.97
C ASP A 108 -3.73 -8.81 2.84
N TYR A 109 -2.55 -8.21 2.88
CA TYR A 109 -1.49 -8.66 3.77
C TYR A 109 -1.87 -8.45 5.25
N ARG A 110 -1.36 -9.30 6.11
CA ARG A 110 -1.59 -9.23 7.56
C ARG A 110 -1.16 -7.88 8.12
N LEU A 111 -2.07 -7.25 8.85
CA LEU A 111 -1.88 -5.92 9.41
C LEU A 111 -1.37 -5.96 10.85
N SER A 112 -0.64 -4.94 11.22
CA SER A 112 -0.24 -4.64 12.60
C SER A 112 -1.37 -3.86 13.33
N PRO A 113 -1.40 -3.86 14.65
CA PRO A 113 -0.47 -4.49 15.60
C PRO A 113 -0.68 -6.00 15.77
N GLU A 114 -1.74 -6.59 15.20
CA GLU A 114 -2.08 -8.01 15.40
C GLU A 114 -0.99 -8.91 14.81
N ASN A 115 -0.41 -8.49 13.68
CA ASN A 115 0.65 -9.21 12.98
C ASN A 115 1.80 -8.25 12.65
N PRO A 116 2.74 -8.03 13.56
CA PRO A 116 3.87 -7.14 13.33
C PRO A 116 4.85 -7.73 12.30
N TYR A 117 5.89 -6.98 11.96
CA TYR A 117 6.99 -7.47 11.13
C TYR A 117 7.47 -8.84 11.63
N PRO A 118 7.71 -9.82 10.72
CA PRO A 118 7.78 -9.69 9.26
C PRO A 118 6.50 -10.10 8.49
N ALA A 119 5.33 -10.18 9.13
CA ALA A 119 4.13 -10.77 8.55
C ALA A 119 3.77 -10.21 7.16
N ALA A 120 3.77 -8.90 6.98
CA ALA A 120 3.43 -8.28 5.71
C ALA A 120 4.40 -8.65 4.58
N ILE A 121 5.70 -8.76 4.86
CA ILE A 121 6.70 -9.15 3.85
C ILE A 121 6.59 -10.63 3.48
N GLU A 122 6.24 -11.50 4.44
CA GLU A 122 5.97 -12.91 4.17
C GLU A 122 4.77 -13.07 3.23
N ASP A 123 3.70 -12.31 3.46
CA ASP A 123 2.50 -12.31 2.62
C ASP A 123 2.77 -11.76 1.21
N ALA A 124 3.60 -10.71 1.12
CA ALA A 124 4.05 -10.18 -0.17
C ALA A 124 4.89 -11.20 -0.95
N MET A 125 5.76 -11.95 -0.26
CA MET A 125 6.54 -13.04 -0.88
C MET A 125 5.63 -14.20 -1.33
N THR A 126 4.62 -14.56 -0.54
CA THR A 126 3.62 -15.56 -0.91
C THR A 126 2.86 -15.13 -2.17
N THR A 127 2.41 -13.87 -2.23
CA THR A 127 1.71 -13.32 -3.41
C THR A 127 2.62 -13.25 -4.64
N TRP A 128 3.89 -12.88 -4.46
CA TRP A 128 4.88 -12.96 -5.53
C TRP A 128 5.04 -14.37 -6.07
N ASN A 129 5.18 -15.37 -5.17
CA ASN A 129 5.30 -16.77 -5.54
C ASN A 129 4.05 -17.28 -6.25
N HIS A 130 2.86 -16.87 -5.81
CA HIS A 130 1.60 -17.18 -6.48
C HIS A 130 1.61 -16.70 -7.94
N LEU A 131 2.06 -15.47 -8.23
CA LEU A 131 2.20 -14.98 -9.60
C LEU A 131 3.17 -15.83 -10.43
N MET A 132 4.30 -16.24 -9.86
CA MET A 132 5.26 -17.12 -10.55
C MET A 132 4.64 -18.48 -10.87
N MET A 133 3.91 -19.09 -9.94
CA MET A 133 3.18 -20.34 -10.16
C MET A 133 2.03 -20.20 -11.16
N PHE A 134 1.41 -19.02 -11.22
CA PHE A 134 0.36 -18.69 -12.18
C PHE A 134 0.90 -18.48 -13.62
N GLY A 135 2.23 -18.50 -13.80
CA GLY A 135 2.90 -18.48 -15.10
C GLY A 135 3.51 -17.14 -15.50
N TYR A 136 3.50 -16.14 -14.60
CA TYR A 136 4.23 -14.89 -14.87
C TYR A 136 5.73 -15.08 -14.63
N GLY A 137 6.54 -14.53 -15.52
CA GLY A 137 7.97 -14.37 -15.22
C GLY A 137 8.20 -13.12 -14.34
N ALA A 138 9.28 -13.10 -13.57
CA ALA A 138 9.61 -11.94 -12.75
C ALA A 138 9.63 -10.62 -13.56
N ARG A 139 10.11 -10.67 -14.81
CA ARG A 139 10.14 -9.53 -15.74
C ARG A 139 8.78 -9.17 -16.36
N ASP A 140 7.75 -9.91 -16.05
CA ASP A 140 6.38 -9.60 -16.46
C ASP A 140 5.61 -8.88 -15.34
N VAL A 141 6.17 -8.81 -14.12
CA VAL A 141 5.57 -8.15 -12.96
C VAL A 141 6.14 -6.74 -12.76
N ILE A 142 5.25 -5.78 -12.56
CA ILE A 142 5.56 -4.43 -12.07
C ILE A 142 5.03 -4.36 -10.63
N LEU A 143 5.89 -4.03 -9.68
CA LEU A 143 5.45 -3.75 -8.33
C LEU A 143 4.91 -2.33 -8.26
N ALA A 144 3.83 -2.12 -7.53
CA ALA A 144 3.32 -0.79 -7.25
C ALA A 144 2.84 -0.72 -5.80
N GLY A 145 2.93 0.46 -5.20
CA GLY A 145 2.42 0.67 -3.85
C GLY A 145 2.44 2.13 -3.43
N ASP A 146 1.57 2.47 -2.51
CA ASP A 146 1.49 3.80 -1.91
C ASP A 146 1.88 3.76 -0.43
N SER A 147 2.51 4.83 0.07
CA SER A 147 2.86 4.97 1.49
C SER A 147 3.61 3.75 2.05
N ALA A 148 3.07 3.06 3.08
CA ALA A 148 3.59 1.81 3.63
C ALA A 148 3.62 0.68 2.59
N GLY A 149 2.64 0.62 1.67
CA GLY A 149 2.66 -0.34 0.56
C GLY A 149 3.81 -0.08 -0.42
N GLY A 150 4.22 1.18 -0.59
CA GLY A 150 5.43 1.52 -1.32
C GLY A 150 6.70 1.02 -0.61
N ASN A 151 6.75 1.08 0.71
CA ASN A 151 7.80 0.46 1.51
C ASN A 151 7.80 -1.06 1.32
N LEU A 152 6.63 -1.71 1.41
CA LEU A 152 6.49 -3.15 1.22
C LEU A 152 6.96 -3.60 -0.17
N ALA A 153 6.69 -2.84 -1.23
CA ALA A 153 7.19 -3.12 -2.57
C ALA A 153 8.72 -3.04 -2.66
N LEU A 154 9.33 -2.08 -1.96
CA LEU A 154 10.79 -1.99 -1.85
C LEU A 154 11.37 -3.16 -1.03
N ALA A 155 10.76 -3.47 0.12
CA ALA A 155 11.17 -4.58 0.98
C ALA A 155 11.10 -5.92 0.24
N LEU A 156 10.00 -6.18 -0.50
CA LEU A 156 9.87 -7.35 -1.36
C LEU A 156 11.00 -7.42 -2.41
N THR A 157 11.30 -6.29 -3.06
CA THR A 157 12.39 -6.24 -4.06
C THR A 157 13.75 -6.53 -3.41
N HIS A 158 13.97 -5.98 -2.22
CA HIS A 158 15.21 -6.22 -1.46
C HIS A 158 15.33 -7.69 -1.04
N GLN A 159 14.24 -8.30 -0.56
CA GLN A 159 14.21 -9.71 -0.19
C GLN A 159 14.50 -10.61 -1.41
N LEU A 160 13.88 -10.35 -2.56
CA LEU A 160 14.15 -11.07 -3.80
C LEU A 160 15.63 -10.96 -4.21
N LYS A 161 16.20 -9.76 -4.09
CA LYS A 161 17.63 -9.55 -4.37
C LYS A 161 18.52 -10.32 -3.41
N LYS A 162 18.23 -10.31 -2.11
CA LYS A 162 18.96 -11.04 -1.06
C LYS A 162 18.93 -12.55 -1.30
N GLU A 163 17.83 -13.08 -1.82
CA GLU A 163 17.67 -14.49 -2.21
C GLU A 163 18.28 -14.84 -3.58
N GLY A 164 18.90 -13.89 -4.28
CA GLY A 164 19.45 -14.09 -5.62
C GLY A 164 18.41 -14.37 -6.71
N ARG A 165 17.15 -13.99 -6.46
CA ARG A 165 16.03 -14.19 -7.40
C ARG A 165 15.97 -13.10 -8.47
N LEU A 166 15.29 -13.40 -9.57
CA LEU A 166 15.02 -12.39 -10.61
C LEU A 166 14.10 -11.30 -10.05
N LEU A 167 14.48 -10.05 -10.33
CA LEU A 167 13.74 -8.87 -9.87
C LEU A 167 12.58 -8.52 -10.81
N PRO A 168 11.57 -7.79 -10.31
CA PRO A 168 10.47 -7.30 -11.12
C PRO A 168 10.96 -6.44 -12.29
N ARG A 169 10.10 -6.18 -13.26
CA ARG A 169 10.35 -5.28 -14.39
C ARG A 169 10.64 -3.86 -13.94
N GLY A 170 9.92 -3.39 -12.97
CA GLY A 170 10.03 -2.06 -12.41
C GLY A 170 9.20 -1.91 -11.15
N ILE A 171 9.36 -0.78 -10.49
CA ILE A 171 8.63 -0.42 -9.28
C ILE A 171 8.01 0.96 -9.48
N VAL A 172 6.74 1.11 -9.14
CA VAL A 172 6.00 2.38 -9.16
C VAL A 172 5.62 2.73 -7.72
N LEU A 173 6.17 3.81 -7.21
CA LEU A 173 6.00 4.23 -5.83
C LEU A 173 5.21 5.53 -5.75
N LEU A 174 4.13 5.53 -4.98
CA LEU A 174 3.27 6.69 -4.77
C LEU A 174 3.46 7.17 -3.32
N SER A 175 4.26 8.24 -3.15
CA SER A 175 4.61 8.78 -1.83
C SER A 175 5.05 7.69 -0.83
N PRO A 176 6.07 6.88 -1.16
CA PRO A 176 6.45 5.72 -0.37
C PRO A 176 7.02 6.12 0.99
N TRP A 177 6.75 5.32 2.01
CA TRP A 177 7.41 5.45 3.30
C TRP A 177 8.79 4.76 3.25
N THR A 178 9.83 5.50 2.90
CA THR A 178 11.17 4.95 2.61
C THR A 178 12.12 4.94 3.80
N ASP A 179 11.81 5.66 4.87
CA ASP A 179 12.67 5.81 6.04
C ASP A 179 11.85 5.76 7.33
N MET A 180 11.93 4.65 8.04
CA MET A 180 11.30 4.47 9.34
C MET A 180 12.14 5.04 10.50
N THR A 181 13.38 5.46 10.24
CA THR A 181 14.23 6.08 11.28
C THR A 181 13.83 7.52 11.59
N GLY A 182 13.03 8.14 10.70
CA GLY A 182 12.67 9.55 10.82
C GLY A 182 13.85 10.50 10.63
N SER A 183 14.93 10.09 9.98
CA SER A 183 16.18 10.86 9.84
C SER A 183 16.05 12.06 8.88
N GLY A 184 15.03 12.05 8.04
CA GLY A 184 14.80 13.11 7.06
C GLY A 184 14.49 14.46 7.69
N LYS A 185 15.20 15.51 7.30
CA LYS A 185 14.98 16.89 7.81
C LYS A 185 13.54 17.38 7.69
N SER A 186 12.76 16.85 6.74
CA SER A 186 11.36 17.20 6.55
C SER A 186 10.48 16.82 7.73
N HIS A 187 10.80 15.80 8.50
CA HIS A 187 10.07 15.43 9.72
C HIS A 187 10.04 16.59 10.71
N GLN A 188 11.14 17.35 10.81
CA GLN A 188 11.23 18.52 11.69
C GLN A 188 10.69 19.79 11.02
N THR A 189 11.11 20.08 9.77
CA THR A 189 10.82 21.36 9.11
C THR A 189 9.41 21.48 8.55
N LYS A 190 8.68 20.36 8.44
CA LYS A 190 7.29 20.27 7.96
C LYS A 190 6.30 19.84 9.03
N GLU A 191 6.74 19.69 10.26
CA GLU A 191 5.86 19.38 11.38
C GLU A 191 4.73 20.42 11.49
N GLY A 192 3.50 19.97 11.68
CA GLY A 192 2.31 20.83 11.71
C GLY A 192 1.85 21.40 10.36
N ILE A 193 2.61 21.20 9.28
CA ILE A 193 2.22 21.60 7.92
C ILE A 193 1.46 20.49 7.20
N ASP A 194 1.91 19.23 7.36
CA ASP A 194 1.23 18.07 6.80
C ASP A 194 -0.13 17.89 7.49
N PRO A 195 -1.23 17.75 6.73
CA PRO A 195 -2.57 17.64 7.30
C PRO A 195 -2.88 16.25 7.85
N VAL A 196 -2.05 15.25 7.55
CA VAL A 196 -2.29 13.83 7.83
C VAL A 196 -1.18 13.23 8.68
N LEU A 197 0.07 13.47 8.29
CA LEU A 197 1.23 12.85 8.93
C LEU A 197 1.85 13.81 9.95
N ASN A 198 1.81 13.43 11.21
CA ASN A 198 2.53 14.08 12.30
C ASN A 198 3.49 13.10 12.96
N ALA A 199 4.38 13.60 13.82
CA ALA A 199 5.39 12.77 14.47
C ALA A 199 4.78 11.62 15.30
N ALA A 200 3.70 11.92 16.04
CA ALA A 200 3.03 10.92 16.89
C ALA A 200 2.39 9.79 16.06
N TYR A 201 1.75 10.13 14.93
CA TYR A 201 1.19 9.14 14.01
C TYR A 201 2.28 8.22 13.44
N ILE A 202 3.40 8.81 12.99
CA ILE A 202 4.51 8.05 12.40
C ILE A 202 5.13 7.12 13.45
N GLU A 203 5.39 7.61 14.66
CA GLU A 203 5.96 6.81 15.74
C GLU A 203 5.03 5.66 16.13
N GLY A 204 3.74 5.92 16.29
CA GLY A 204 2.75 4.86 16.58
C GLY A 204 2.65 3.82 15.46
N ALA A 205 2.80 4.22 14.19
CA ALA A 205 2.83 3.28 13.09
C ALA A 205 4.09 2.41 13.10
N ILE A 206 5.26 2.97 13.47
CA ILE A 206 6.51 2.22 13.65
C ILE A 206 6.37 1.21 14.78
N GLU A 207 5.90 1.64 15.96
CA GLU A 207 5.69 0.78 17.12
C GLU A 207 4.73 -0.38 16.81
N ASN A 208 3.65 -0.10 16.13
CA ASN A 208 2.70 -1.13 15.71
C ASN A 208 3.33 -2.13 14.74
N TYR A 209 4.07 -1.65 13.73
CA TYR A 209 4.64 -2.49 12.69
C TYR A 209 5.79 -3.36 13.20
N LEU A 210 6.66 -2.81 14.03
CA LEU A 210 7.84 -3.53 14.53
C LEU A 210 7.55 -4.33 15.81
N GLY A 211 6.45 -4.02 16.51
CA GLY A 211 6.12 -4.59 17.80
C GLY A 211 6.78 -3.83 18.97
N LYS A 212 6.34 -4.09 20.19
CA LYS A 212 6.74 -3.32 21.39
C LYS A 212 8.21 -3.51 21.80
N ASP A 213 8.81 -4.61 21.39
CA ASP A 213 10.19 -4.99 21.78
C ASP A 213 11.21 -4.72 20.67
N TYR A 214 10.87 -3.90 19.67
CA TYR A 214 11.78 -3.64 18.58
C TYR A 214 12.99 -2.78 19.01
N SER A 215 14.15 -3.13 18.47
CA SER A 215 15.33 -2.25 18.51
C SER A 215 15.34 -1.32 17.30
N ARG A 216 15.56 -0.01 17.51
CA ARG A 216 15.75 0.94 16.39
C ARG A 216 16.96 0.60 15.50
N GLU A 217 17.83 -0.30 15.95
CA GLU A 217 18.94 -0.82 15.14
C GLU A 217 18.44 -1.66 13.96
N LEU A 218 17.32 -2.36 14.11
CA LEU A 218 16.67 -3.11 13.03
C LEU A 218 16.17 -2.24 11.86
N LEU A 219 16.08 -0.92 12.06
CA LEU A 219 15.66 0.01 11.01
C LEU A 219 16.78 0.39 10.03
N ARG A 220 18.01 -0.06 10.28
CA ARG A 220 19.20 0.34 9.52
C ARG A 220 19.72 -0.74 8.56
N ASP A 221 19.23 -1.96 8.70
CA ASP A 221 19.59 -3.14 7.89
C ASP A 221 18.49 -3.46 6.85
#